data_03b3400ce320a53d32c7dcaf75835a1f
#
_entry.id   03b3400ce320a53d32c7dcaf75835a1f
#
_cell.length_a   1.000
_cell.length_b   1.000
_cell.length_c   1.000
_cell.angle_alpha   90.00
_cell.angle_beta   90.00
_cell.angle_gamma   90.00
#
_symmetry.space_group_name_H-M   'P 1'
#
loop_
_entity.id
_entity.type
_entity.pdbx_description
1 polymer ?
#
loop_
_entity_poly.entity_id
_entity_poly.type
_entity_poly.pdbx_seq_one_letter_code
_entity_poly.pdbx_strand_id
1 'polypeptide(L)'
;MKGIVLAGGSGTRLYPLTMVTSKQLLPVYDKPMVYYPLSTLMLAGIRDILLISTPQDLPNFERLLGNGSQFGIQLSYKVQLSPDGLAQAFILGEEFIGNDCCAMILGDNIFYGAGLTRHLRQAAQREEGATVFGYYVEDPERFGVVELGQDGKAISIEEKPANPKSNYAVTGLYFYDRKVCQRAKALVPSARGELEITDLNRVYLEEGTLNVVTLGRGYAWLDTGTVDSLSEATEFVRVVETREGVQISAPEEIAYRNGWITTEQLDQAARIYGKSPYGRHLQNVATGKYIY
;
A
#
# COMPACT_ATOMS: atom_id res chain seq x y z
N MET A 1 -3.30 15.61 1.66
CA MET A 1 -2.26 14.54 1.55
C MET A 1 -2.43 13.85 0.22
N LYS A 2 -1.34 13.59 -0.49
CA LYS A 2 -1.29 12.81 -1.74
C LYS A 2 -0.94 11.36 -1.43
N GLY A 3 -1.29 10.43 -2.35
CA GLY A 3 -0.94 9.01 -2.21
C GLY A 3 -0.07 8.54 -3.37
N ILE A 4 0.83 7.60 -3.13
CA ILE A 4 1.60 6.90 -4.16
C ILE A 4 1.38 5.39 -3.99
N VAL A 5 0.98 4.72 -5.07
CA VAL A 5 1.07 3.26 -5.19
C VAL A 5 2.30 2.95 -6.04
N LEU A 6 3.32 2.35 -5.42
CA LEU A 6 4.52 1.95 -6.15
C LEU A 6 4.35 0.51 -6.66
N ALA A 7 4.06 0.39 -7.94
CA ALA A 7 3.79 -0.86 -8.64
C ALA A 7 4.85 -1.19 -9.70
N GLY A 8 6.10 -0.85 -9.39
CA GLY A 8 7.28 -1.15 -10.21
C GLY A 8 7.93 -2.49 -9.88
N GLY A 9 9.07 -2.72 -10.53
CA GLY A 9 9.90 -3.91 -10.32
C GLY A 9 9.62 -5.04 -11.32
N SER A 10 10.65 -5.88 -11.54
CA SER A 10 10.63 -6.93 -12.58
C SER A 10 9.82 -8.18 -12.21
N GLY A 11 9.44 -8.35 -10.93
CA GLY A 11 8.69 -9.51 -10.46
C GLY A 11 9.35 -10.88 -10.67
N THR A 12 10.66 -10.94 -10.87
CA THR A 12 11.39 -12.16 -11.26
C THR A 12 11.24 -13.32 -10.28
N ARG A 13 11.03 -13.04 -8.99
CA ARG A 13 10.76 -14.08 -7.97
C ARG A 13 9.44 -14.83 -8.17
N LEU A 14 8.55 -14.28 -9.02
CA LEU A 14 7.27 -14.88 -9.37
C LEU A 14 7.26 -15.51 -10.79
N TYR A 15 8.40 -15.61 -11.46
CA TYR A 15 8.46 -16.28 -12.76
C TYR A 15 7.98 -17.73 -12.64
N PRO A 16 7.20 -18.28 -13.62
CA PRO A 16 6.83 -17.62 -14.91
C PRO A 16 5.58 -16.72 -14.87
N LEU A 17 4.90 -16.55 -13.72
CA LEU A 17 3.63 -15.83 -13.61
C LEU A 17 3.71 -14.37 -14.10
N THR A 18 4.87 -13.74 -13.92
CA THR A 18 5.12 -12.32 -14.23
C THR A 18 5.91 -12.10 -15.52
N MET A 19 6.04 -13.11 -16.38
CA MET A 19 6.77 -12.95 -17.66
C MET A 19 6.08 -11.99 -18.64
N VAL A 20 4.77 -11.83 -18.54
CA VAL A 20 3.97 -11.03 -19.47
C VAL A 20 3.06 -10.03 -18.77
N THR A 21 3.19 -9.87 -17.45
CA THR A 21 2.36 -8.95 -16.67
C THR A 21 3.06 -8.55 -15.37
N SER A 22 2.72 -7.36 -14.88
CA SER A 22 3.14 -6.93 -13.55
C SER A 22 2.58 -7.86 -12.46
N LYS A 23 3.35 -8.11 -11.39
CA LYS A 23 2.86 -8.90 -10.26
C LYS A 23 1.62 -8.28 -9.61
N GLN A 24 1.52 -6.95 -9.58
CA GLN A 24 0.40 -6.23 -8.98
C GLN A 24 -0.90 -6.36 -9.79
N LEU A 25 -0.84 -6.93 -11.01
CA LEU A 25 -2.00 -7.29 -11.81
C LEU A 25 -2.41 -8.76 -11.65
N LEU A 26 -1.59 -9.59 -11.00
CA LEU A 26 -1.95 -10.96 -10.66
C LEU A 26 -3.15 -10.96 -9.70
N PRO A 27 -4.03 -11.96 -9.80
CA PRO A 27 -5.15 -12.08 -8.87
C PRO A 27 -4.66 -12.49 -7.47
N VAL A 28 -5.24 -11.86 -6.46
CA VAL A 28 -5.23 -12.35 -5.08
C VAL A 28 -6.68 -12.67 -4.75
N TYR A 29 -7.01 -13.93 -4.76
CA TYR A 29 -8.35 -14.50 -4.66
C TYR A 29 -9.29 -13.99 -5.78
N ASP A 30 -10.09 -12.96 -5.55
CA ASP A 30 -11.20 -12.55 -6.41
C ASP A 30 -10.97 -11.23 -7.17
N LYS A 31 -9.84 -10.56 -6.93
CA LYS A 31 -9.52 -9.26 -7.55
C LYS A 31 -8.02 -9.08 -7.82
N PRO A 32 -7.62 -8.15 -8.71
CA PRO A 32 -6.21 -7.83 -8.93
C PRO A 32 -5.54 -7.31 -7.66
N MET A 33 -4.28 -7.71 -7.44
CA MET A 33 -3.50 -7.35 -6.25
C MET A 33 -3.49 -5.83 -5.99
N VAL A 34 -3.40 -5.00 -7.01
CA VAL A 34 -3.36 -3.53 -6.89
C VAL A 34 -4.58 -2.93 -6.19
N TYR A 35 -5.72 -3.63 -6.14
CA TYR A 35 -6.92 -3.17 -5.44
C TYR A 35 -6.69 -3.06 -3.92
N TYR A 36 -5.85 -3.91 -3.34
CA TYR A 36 -5.56 -3.91 -1.90
C TYR A 36 -4.79 -2.66 -1.46
N PRO A 37 -3.61 -2.32 -2.03
CA PRO A 37 -2.91 -1.10 -1.67
C PRO A 37 -3.70 0.17 -2.03
N LEU A 38 -4.42 0.17 -3.15
CA LEU A 38 -5.30 1.28 -3.52
C LEU A 38 -6.36 1.51 -2.44
N SER A 39 -7.04 0.44 -2.00
CA SER A 39 -8.02 0.47 -0.93
C SER A 39 -7.44 0.97 0.40
N THR A 40 -6.21 0.58 0.73
CA THR A 40 -5.52 1.02 1.95
C THR A 40 -5.34 2.54 1.97
N LEU A 41 -4.92 3.15 0.85
CA LEU A 41 -4.85 4.62 0.74
C LEU A 41 -6.25 5.27 0.81
N MET A 42 -7.26 4.66 0.20
CA MET A 42 -8.64 5.15 0.27
C MET A 42 -9.21 5.09 1.71
N LEU A 43 -8.90 4.05 2.49
CA LEU A 43 -9.24 3.94 3.91
C LEU A 43 -8.58 5.03 4.75
N ALA A 44 -7.37 5.48 4.37
CA ALA A 44 -6.72 6.64 4.98
C ALA A 44 -7.39 7.97 4.63
N GLY A 45 -8.36 7.98 3.72
CA GLY A 45 -9.05 9.18 3.24
C GLY A 45 -8.35 9.87 2.07
N ILE A 46 -7.38 9.24 1.44
CA ILE A 46 -6.59 9.81 0.34
C ILE A 46 -7.33 9.58 -0.98
N ARG A 47 -7.54 10.66 -1.75
CA ARG A 47 -8.27 10.65 -3.01
C ARG A 47 -7.41 10.97 -4.23
N ASP A 48 -6.34 11.73 -4.08
CA ASP A 48 -5.39 12.02 -5.14
C ASP A 48 -4.24 11.02 -5.06
N ILE A 49 -4.14 10.13 -6.03
CA ILE A 49 -3.21 8.99 -5.99
C ILE A 49 -2.43 8.91 -7.30
N LEU A 50 -1.10 8.78 -7.19
CA LEU A 50 -0.18 8.52 -8.28
C LEU A 50 0.20 7.04 -8.28
N LEU A 51 -0.02 6.35 -9.39
CA LEU A 51 0.49 5.01 -9.61
C LEU A 51 1.78 5.09 -10.42
N ILE A 52 2.86 4.55 -9.85
CA ILE A 52 4.18 4.49 -10.49
C ILE A 52 4.45 3.05 -10.91
N SER A 53 4.74 2.82 -12.19
CA SER A 53 5.02 1.48 -12.72
C SER A 53 6.02 1.51 -13.87
N THR A 54 6.38 0.32 -14.37
CA THR A 54 7.28 0.17 -15.52
C THR A 54 6.62 0.66 -16.81
N PRO A 55 7.40 1.03 -17.84
CA PRO A 55 6.84 1.40 -19.14
C PRO A 55 5.95 0.32 -19.78
N GLN A 56 6.29 -0.95 -19.53
CA GLN A 56 5.59 -2.10 -20.11
C GLN A 56 4.23 -2.32 -19.43
N ASP A 57 4.14 -2.13 -18.13
CA ASP A 57 2.96 -2.48 -17.34
C ASP A 57 1.99 -1.32 -17.15
N LEU A 58 2.47 -0.06 -17.17
CA LEU A 58 1.67 1.12 -16.92
C LEU A 58 0.39 1.20 -17.77
N PRO A 59 0.41 0.88 -19.08
CA PRO A 59 -0.82 0.89 -19.90
C PRO A 59 -1.89 -0.11 -19.44
N ASN A 60 -1.48 -1.21 -18.77
CA ASN A 60 -2.42 -2.18 -18.22
C ASN A 60 -3.10 -1.66 -16.96
N PHE A 61 -2.37 -0.93 -16.10
CA PHE A 61 -2.96 -0.23 -14.95
C PHE A 61 -3.92 0.87 -15.39
N GLU A 62 -3.56 1.67 -16.40
CA GLU A 62 -4.43 2.71 -16.96
C GLU A 62 -5.73 2.10 -17.51
N ARG A 63 -5.65 0.96 -18.20
CA ARG A 63 -6.82 0.25 -18.72
C ARG A 63 -7.70 -0.31 -17.60
N LEU A 64 -7.09 -0.85 -16.53
CA LEU A 64 -7.82 -1.44 -15.42
C LEU A 64 -8.50 -0.38 -14.53
N LEU A 65 -7.77 0.69 -14.20
CA LEU A 65 -8.16 1.63 -13.15
C LEU A 65 -8.70 2.96 -13.70
N GLY A 66 -8.50 3.24 -15.00
CA GLY A 66 -8.92 4.49 -15.65
C GLY A 66 -8.36 5.72 -14.93
N ASN A 67 -9.16 6.76 -14.82
CA ASN A 67 -8.82 7.98 -14.08
C ASN A 67 -9.25 7.93 -12.60
N GLY A 68 -9.77 6.79 -12.13
CA GLY A 68 -10.22 6.60 -10.75
C GLY A 68 -11.61 7.12 -10.41
N SER A 69 -12.31 7.75 -11.35
CA SER A 69 -13.64 8.35 -11.08
C SER A 69 -14.68 7.35 -10.61
N GLN A 70 -14.60 6.09 -11.05
CA GLN A 70 -15.45 4.99 -10.61
C GLN A 70 -15.26 4.65 -9.13
N PHE A 71 -14.12 5.01 -8.54
CA PHE A 71 -13.82 4.86 -7.12
C PHE A 71 -13.92 6.19 -6.35
N GLY A 72 -14.44 7.26 -6.97
CA GLY A 72 -14.50 8.59 -6.37
C GLY A 72 -13.15 9.21 -6.03
N ILE A 73 -12.08 8.77 -6.68
CA ILE A 73 -10.71 9.25 -6.53
C ILE A 73 -10.18 9.82 -7.86
N GLN A 74 -9.01 10.45 -7.82
CA GLN A 74 -8.28 10.90 -8.98
C GLN A 74 -6.98 10.11 -9.09
N LEU A 75 -6.81 9.36 -10.18
CA LEU A 75 -5.60 8.63 -10.48
C LEU A 75 -4.76 9.37 -11.52
N SER A 76 -3.47 9.46 -11.23
CA SER A 76 -2.41 9.88 -12.15
C SER A 76 -1.42 8.74 -12.30
N TYR A 77 -0.64 8.77 -13.38
CA TYR A 77 0.27 7.68 -13.73
C TYR A 77 1.65 8.21 -14.05
N LYS A 78 2.69 7.51 -13.62
CA LYS A 78 4.09 7.88 -13.89
C LYS A 78 4.93 6.64 -14.21
N VAL A 79 5.76 6.75 -15.23
CA VAL A 79 6.70 5.70 -15.60
C VAL A 79 7.92 5.76 -14.70
N GLN A 80 8.34 4.59 -14.17
CA GLN A 80 9.64 4.34 -13.56
C GLN A 80 10.49 3.57 -14.56
N LEU A 81 11.51 4.21 -15.12
CA LEU A 81 12.37 3.61 -16.15
C LEU A 81 13.35 2.58 -15.55
N SER A 82 13.84 2.84 -14.34
CA SER A 82 14.79 2.02 -13.62
C SER A 82 14.36 1.92 -12.15
N PRO A 83 14.42 0.73 -11.51
CA PRO A 83 14.05 0.54 -10.12
C PRO A 83 15.22 0.91 -9.18
N ASP A 84 15.55 2.19 -9.09
CA ASP A 84 16.69 2.70 -8.34
C ASP A 84 16.40 2.87 -6.83
N GLY A 85 15.49 2.07 -6.29
CA GLY A 85 15.10 2.04 -4.88
C GLY A 85 13.73 2.66 -4.60
N LEU A 86 13.17 2.36 -3.42
CA LEU A 86 11.80 2.78 -3.07
C LEU A 86 11.67 4.30 -2.88
N ALA A 87 12.71 4.96 -2.35
CA ALA A 87 12.68 6.40 -2.13
C ALA A 87 12.69 7.20 -3.44
N GLN A 88 13.09 6.61 -4.58
CA GLN A 88 12.98 7.22 -5.90
C GLN A 88 11.54 7.63 -6.24
N ALA A 89 10.53 6.94 -5.69
CA ALA A 89 9.12 7.26 -5.93
C ALA A 89 8.77 8.71 -5.57
N PHE A 90 9.38 9.29 -4.54
CA PHE A 90 9.15 10.68 -4.14
C PHE A 90 9.83 11.68 -5.08
N ILE A 91 10.94 11.30 -5.72
CA ILE A 91 11.61 12.12 -6.73
C ILE A 91 10.77 12.11 -8.02
N LEU A 92 10.32 10.94 -8.47
CA LEU A 92 9.46 10.80 -9.64
C LEU A 92 8.09 11.49 -9.46
N GLY A 93 7.58 11.44 -8.25
CA GLY A 93 6.27 12.01 -7.86
C GLY A 93 6.32 13.46 -7.42
N GLU A 94 7.47 14.14 -7.43
CA GLU A 94 7.63 15.49 -6.85
C GLU A 94 6.62 16.51 -7.38
N GLU A 95 6.42 16.57 -8.69
CA GLU A 95 5.45 17.48 -9.31
C GLU A 95 4.01 17.19 -8.85
N PHE A 96 3.66 15.92 -8.71
CA PHE A 96 2.35 15.47 -8.22
C PHE A 96 2.18 15.77 -6.73
N ILE A 97 3.20 15.54 -5.91
CA ILE A 97 3.17 15.80 -4.45
C ILE A 97 3.09 17.31 -4.17
N GLY A 98 3.88 18.09 -4.89
CA GLY A 98 3.97 19.53 -4.65
C GLY A 98 4.37 19.86 -3.21
N ASN A 99 3.54 20.65 -2.53
CA ASN A 99 3.73 21.04 -1.12
C ASN A 99 2.86 20.23 -0.16
N ASP A 100 2.33 19.09 -0.57
CA ASP A 100 1.50 18.26 0.28
C ASP A 100 2.32 17.22 1.07
N CYS A 101 1.76 16.74 2.18
CA CYS A 101 2.19 15.49 2.78
C CYS A 101 1.90 14.33 1.84
N CYS A 102 2.67 13.25 1.90
CA CYS A 102 2.54 12.12 1.00
C CYS A 102 2.53 10.79 1.75
N ALA A 103 1.57 9.92 1.43
CA ALA A 103 1.61 8.51 1.79
C ALA A 103 2.10 7.68 0.61
N MET A 104 2.93 6.67 0.86
CA MET A 104 3.32 5.68 -0.14
C MET A 104 3.00 4.28 0.36
N ILE A 105 2.47 3.47 -0.55
CA ILE A 105 2.26 2.03 -0.31
C ILE A 105 2.89 1.22 -1.43
N LEU A 106 3.51 0.10 -1.08
CA LEU A 106 4.00 -0.86 -2.05
C LEU A 106 2.83 -1.63 -2.65
N GLY A 107 2.83 -1.78 -3.96
CA GLY A 107 1.74 -2.35 -4.74
C GLY A 107 1.46 -3.83 -4.51
N ASP A 108 2.31 -4.50 -3.73
CA ASP A 108 2.24 -5.92 -3.37
C ASP A 108 1.97 -6.16 -1.88
N ASN A 109 1.64 -5.11 -1.14
CA ASN A 109 1.34 -5.20 0.29
C ASN A 109 -0.16 -5.19 0.54
N ILE A 110 -0.62 -6.15 1.33
CA ILE A 110 -2.01 -6.31 1.74
C ILE A 110 -2.10 -6.12 3.26
N PHE A 111 -3.03 -5.29 3.69
CA PHE A 111 -3.29 -5.03 5.10
C PHE A 111 -4.74 -5.39 5.44
N TYR A 112 -4.92 -6.07 6.56
CA TYR A 112 -6.23 -6.37 7.12
C TYR A 112 -6.19 -6.32 8.64
N GLY A 113 -7.30 -5.89 9.25
CA GLY A 113 -7.46 -5.93 10.71
C GLY A 113 -8.45 -4.90 11.23
N ALA A 114 -9.09 -5.25 12.35
CA ALA A 114 -10.03 -4.38 13.02
C ALA A 114 -9.34 -3.11 13.54
N GLY A 115 -9.88 -1.94 13.18
CA GLY A 115 -9.31 -0.65 13.58
C GLY A 115 -8.17 -0.13 12.69
N LEU A 116 -7.80 -0.84 11.61
CA LEU A 116 -6.78 -0.40 10.65
C LEU A 116 -7.09 1.01 10.13
N THR A 117 -8.33 1.27 9.71
CA THR A 117 -8.78 2.59 9.21
C THR A 117 -8.48 3.72 10.18
N ARG A 118 -8.61 3.49 11.50
CA ARG A 118 -8.29 4.50 12.53
C ARG A 118 -6.81 4.85 12.52
N HIS A 119 -5.93 3.86 12.48
CA HIS A 119 -4.48 4.08 12.43
C HIS A 119 -4.06 4.80 11.14
N LEU A 120 -4.64 4.40 10.00
CA LEU A 120 -4.38 5.04 8.71
C LEU A 120 -4.78 6.51 8.70
N ARG A 121 -5.98 6.83 9.20
CA ARG A 121 -6.48 8.21 9.28
C ARG A 121 -5.67 9.06 10.26
N GLN A 122 -5.26 8.50 11.40
CA GLN A 122 -4.37 9.18 12.35
C GLN A 122 -3.00 9.48 11.73
N ALA A 123 -2.42 8.54 10.97
CA ALA A 123 -1.17 8.77 10.24
C ALA A 123 -1.34 9.85 9.16
N ALA A 124 -2.45 9.82 8.42
CA ALA A 124 -2.75 10.80 7.38
C ALA A 124 -3.00 12.23 7.90
N GLN A 125 -3.36 12.40 9.17
CA GLN A 125 -3.57 13.71 9.81
C GLN A 125 -2.27 14.34 10.33
N ARG A 126 -1.17 13.60 10.38
CA ARG A 126 0.12 14.16 10.80
C ARG A 126 0.71 15.03 9.70
N GLU A 127 1.02 16.28 10.03
CA GLU A 127 1.61 17.24 9.09
C GLU A 127 3.13 17.32 9.19
N GLU A 128 3.73 16.78 10.25
CA GLU A 128 5.16 16.81 10.50
C GLU A 128 5.71 15.40 10.79
N GLY A 129 6.93 15.15 10.30
CA GLY A 129 7.64 13.91 10.49
C GLY A 129 7.19 12.79 9.56
N ALA A 130 7.55 11.56 9.95
CA ALA A 130 7.17 10.34 9.26
C ALA A 130 6.41 9.39 10.18
N THR A 131 5.53 8.58 9.59
CA THR A 131 4.89 7.44 10.27
C THR A 131 5.11 6.18 9.44
N VAL A 132 5.65 5.15 10.09
CA VAL A 132 5.81 3.81 9.54
C VAL A 132 5.04 2.80 10.38
N PHE A 133 4.77 1.63 9.81
CA PHE A 133 4.03 0.56 10.49
C PHE A 133 4.96 -0.61 10.74
N GLY A 134 5.10 -1.00 12.01
CA GLY A 134 5.88 -2.14 12.45
C GLY A 134 5.00 -3.37 12.62
N TYR A 135 5.41 -4.50 12.07
CA TYR A 135 4.73 -5.79 12.20
C TYR A 135 5.70 -6.85 12.68
N TYR A 136 5.29 -7.66 13.67
CA TYR A 136 6.13 -8.73 14.21
C TYR A 136 6.23 -9.89 13.23
N VAL A 137 7.46 -10.30 12.88
CA VAL A 137 7.76 -11.40 11.97
C VAL A 137 8.78 -12.35 12.60
N GLU A 138 8.85 -13.58 12.11
CA GLU A 138 9.84 -14.57 12.58
C GLU A 138 11.16 -14.48 11.82
N ASP A 139 11.16 -13.89 10.63
CA ASP A 139 12.30 -13.76 9.70
C ASP A 139 12.62 -12.28 9.38
N PRO A 140 12.94 -11.45 10.40
CA PRO A 140 13.09 -10.00 10.26
C PRO A 140 14.24 -9.58 9.33
N GLU A 141 15.25 -10.41 9.13
CA GLU A 141 16.42 -10.15 8.27
C GLU A 141 16.06 -9.93 6.79
N ARG A 142 14.84 -10.27 6.38
CA ARG A 142 14.34 -10.03 5.02
C ARG A 142 13.87 -8.61 4.77
N PHE A 143 13.65 -7.82 5.83
CA PHE A 143 12.94 -6.54 5.81
C PHE A 143 13.80 -5.41 6.40
N GLY A 144 13.36 -4.18 6.24
CA GLY A 144 13.78 -3.11 7.13
C GLY A 144 13.28 -3.41 8.54
N VAL A 145 14.14 -3.34 9.55
CA VAL A 145 13.84 -3.69 10.94
C VAL A 145 13.90 -2.44 11.81
N VAL A 146 12.87 -2.21 12.62
CA VAL A 146 12.84 -1.13 13.60
C VAL A 146 12.96 -1.69 15.01
N GLU A 147 13.89 -1.13 15.79
CA GLU A 147 14.03 -1.39 17.24
C GLU A 147 13.25 -0.33 18.00
N LEU A 148 12.45 -0.79 18.98
CA LEU A 148 11.62 0.08 19.82
C LEU A 148 12.13 0.12 21.23
N GLY A 149 12.13 1.32 21.83
CA GLY A 149 12.40 1.51 23.24
C GLY A 149 11.22 1.12 24.14
N GLN A 150 11.45 1.16 25.45
CA GLN A 150 10.41 0.88 26.43
C GLN A 150 9.24 1.88 26.38
N ASP A 151 9.49 3.08 25.86
CA ASP A 151 8.49 4.13 25.62
C ASP A 151 7.76 3.97 24.28
N GLY A 152 8.06 2.92 23.52
CA GLY A 152 7.48 2.64 22.21
C GLY A 152 8.04 3.49 21.05
N LYS A 153 9.05 4.33 21.32
CA LYS A 153 9.72 5.10 20.25
C LYS A 153 10.78 4.28 19.55
N ALA A 154 11.01 4.58 18.27
CA ALA A 154 12.08 3.99 17.51
C ALA A 154 13.45 4.41 18.08
N ILE A 155 14.34 3.43 18.29
CA ILE A 155 15.72 3.62 18.72
C ILE A 155 16.66 3.48 17.52
N SER A 156 16.43 2.47 16.68
CA SER A 156 17.22 2.22 15.48
C SER A 156 16.34 1.70 14.34
N ILE A 157 16.81 1.87 13.12
CA ILE A 157 16.21 1.29 11.92
C ILE A 157 17.32 0.81 10.98
N GLU A 158 17.25 -0.44 10.52
CA GLU A 158 18.29 -1.07 9.71
C GLU A 158 17.66 -1.82 8.53
N GLU A 159 18.24 -1.68 7.33
CA GLU A 159 17.79 -2.40 6.13
C GLU A 159 18.39 -3.79 6.10
N LYS A 160 17.55 -4.82 6.11
CA LYS A 160 17.94 -6.24 6.00
C LYS A 160 19.17 -6.61 6.83
N PRO A 161 19.14 -6.36 8.15
CA PRO A 161 20.29 -6.61 9.00
C PRO A 161 20.61 -8.10 9.08
N ALA A 162 21.89 -8.46 9.01
CA ALA A 162 22.31 -9.85 9.19
C ALA A 162 22.08 -10.36 10.64
N ASN A 163 22.03 -9.45 11.60
CA ASN A 163 21.74 -9.73 13.01
C ASN A 163 20.68 -8.73 13.50
N PRO A 164 19.39 -9.02 13.28
CA PRO A 164 18.29 -8.12 13.65
C PRO A 164 18.25 -7.85 15.15
N LYS A 165 18.07 -6.58 15.55
CA LYS A 165 17.92 -6.17 16.95
C LYS A 165 16.50 -6.33 17.48
N SER A 166 15.55 -6.52 16.58
CA SER A 166 14.14 -6.76 16.92
C SER A 166 13.46 -7.61 15.84
N ASN A 167 12.27 -8.09 16.15
CA ASN A 167 11.40 -8.80 15.19
C ASN A 167 10.36 -7.89 14.51
N TYR A 168 10.44 -6.56 14.71
CA TYR A 168 9.50 -5.65 14.07
C TYR A 168 10.00 -5.24 12.69
N ALA A 169 9.42 -5.87 11.66
CA ALA A 169 9.60 -5.46 10.27
C ALA A 169 8.84 -4.16 10.00
N VAL A 170 9.46 -3.25 9.27
CA VAL A 170 8.78 -2.06 8.72
C VAL A 170 8.03 -2.51 7.46
N THR A 171 6.72 -2.36 7.50
CA THR A 171 5.84 -2.74 6.38
C THR A 171 5.99 -1.78 5.20
N GLY A 172 5.44 -2.17 4.04
CA GLY A 172 5.47 -1.33 2.84
C GLY A 172 4.42 -0.21 2.81
N LEU A 173 4.18 0.45 3.95
CA LEU A 173 3.24 1.57 4.07
C LEU A 173 3.87 2.70 4.88
N TYR A 174 3.95 3.87 4.29
CA TYR A 174 4.70 5.02 4.78
C TYR A 174 3.88 6.29 4.66
N PHE A 175 3.96 7.18 5.66
CA PHE A 175 3.38 8.51 5.63
C PHE A 175 4.46 9.54 5.97
N TYR A 176 4.58 10.57 5.17
CA TYR A 176 5.62 11.58 5.28
C TYR A 176 5.07 13.00 5.19
N ASP A 177 5.77 13.90 5.84
CA ASP A 177 5.54 15.33 5.75
C ASP A 177 5.93 15.93 4.38
N ARG A 178 5.74 17.24 4.24
CA ARG A 178 6.01 18.01 3.00
C ARG A 178 7.48 18.02 2.57
N LYS A 179 8.41 17.61 3.45
CA LYS A 179 9.85 17.61 3.18
C LYS A 179 10.35 16.33 2.51
N VAL A 180 9.47 15.35 2.27
CA VAL A 180 9.85 14.02 1.78
C VAL A 180 10.63 14.08 0.47
N CYS A 181 10.20 14.89 -0.50
CA CYS A 181 10.89 14.99 -1.80
C CYS A 181 12.31 15.56 -1.64
N GLN A 182 12.48 16.61 -0.82
CA GLN A 182 13.79 17.19 -0.54
C GLN A 182 14.72 16.18 0.14
N ARG A 183 14.21 15.44 1.14
CA ARG A 183 14.98 14.42 1.85
C ARG A 183 15.34 13.25 0.94
N ALA A 184 14.40 12.77 0.11
CA ALA A 184 14.67 11.71 -0.85
C ALA A 184 15.77 12.09 -1.86
N LYS A 185 15.80 13.33 -2.34
CA LYS A 185 16.85 13.84 -3.24
C LYS A 185 18.22 13.95 -2.59
N ALA A 186 18.29 14.10 -1.27
CA ALA A 186 19.53 14.19 -0.52
C ALA A 186 20.14 12.82 -0.15
N LEU A 187 19.41 11.72 -0.40
CA LEU A 187 19.92 10.37 -0.14
C LEU A 187 21.07 10.01 -1.09
N VAL A 188 22.00 9.24 -0.56
CA VAL A 188 23.08 8.62 -1.32
C VAL A 188 22.68 7.17 -1.60
N PRO A 189 22.84 6.68 -2.83
CA PRO A 189 22.56 5.28 -3.14
C PRO A 189 23.36 4.32 -2.25
N SER A 190 22.71 3.26 -1.79
CA SER A 190 23.35 2.21 -0.99
C SER A 190 24.39 1.43 -1.80
N ALA A 191 25.09 0.48 -1.15
CA ALA A 191 26.01 -0.43 -1.82
C ALA A 191 25.33 -1.26 -2.93
N ARG A 192 23.99 -1.36 -2.93
CA ARG A 192 23.19 -1.99 -3.98
C ARG A 192 22.85 -1.05 -5.14
N GLY A 193 23.24 0.22 -5.05
CA GLY A 193 22.88 1.27 -6.02
C GLY A 193 21.46 1.80 -5.87
N GLU A 194 20.77 1.51 -4.75
CA GLU A 194 19.38 1.86 -4.50
C GLU A 194 19.23 3.03 -3.51
N LEU A 195 18.27 3.91 -3.75
CA LEU A 195 17.80 4.91 -2.79
C LEU A 195 16.88 4.20 -1.80
N GLU A 196 17.45 3.78 -0.67
CA GLU A 196 16.74 2.95 0.31
C GLU A 196 15.68 3.76 1.08
N ILE A 197 14.50 3.18 1.22
CA ILE A 197 13.44 3.77 2.05
C ILE A 197 13.85 3.77 3.53
N THR A 198 14.65 2.81 3.95
CA THR A 198 15.18 2.73 5.32
C THR A 198 16.12 3.88 5.62
N ASP A 199 16.91 4.35 4.64
CA ASP A 199 17.76 5.53 4.82
C ASP A 199 16.94 6.80 4.91
N LEU A 200 15.85 6.91 4.11
CA LEU A 200 14.90 8.00 4.26
C LEU A 200 14.28 8.02 5.67
N ASN A 201 13.83 6.87 6.16
CA ASN A 201 13.28 6.73 7.52
C ASN A 201 14.31 7.07 8.60
N ARG A 202 15.59 6.74 8.37
CA ARG A 202 16.69 7.07 9.30
C ARG A 202 16.87 8.58 9.45
N VAL A 203 16.73 9.36 8.38
CA VAL A 203 16.75 10.83 8.48
C VAL A 203 15.69 11.33 9.46
N TYR A 204 14.47 10.82 9.38
CA TYR A 204 13.39 11.19 10.31
C TYR A 204 13.63 10.67 11.73
N LEU A 205 14.28 9.51 11.88
CA LEU A 205 14.67 8.98 13.19
C LEU A 205 15.70 9.88 13.87
N GLU A 206 16.75 10.29 13.16
CA GLU A 206 17.81 11.17 13.64
C GLU A 206 17.29 12.57 14.01
N GLU A 207 16.28 13.06 13.30
CA GLU A 207 15.58 14.29 13.64
C GLU A 207 14.58 14.14 14.81
N GLY A 208 14.37 12.91 15.31
CA GLY A 208 13.40 12.63 16.39
C GLY A 208 11.95 12.73 15.95
N THR A 209 11.67 12.65 14.64
CA THR A 209 10.35 12.86 14.04
C THR A 209 9.77 11.60 13.39
N LEU A 210 10.42 10.42 13.55
CA LEU A 210 9.91 9.13 13.12
C LEU A 210 8.92 8.58 14.15
N ASN A 211 7.68 8.35 13.72
CA ASN A 211 6.66 7.67 14.51
C ASN A 211 6.47 6.23 14.00
N VAL A 212 6.37 5.27 14.93
CA VAL A 212 6.10 3.87 14.60
C VAL A 212 4.74 3.47 15.17
N VAL A 213 3.87 2.94 14.32
CA VAL A 213 2.60 2.32 14.71
C VAL A 213 2.78 0.82 14.66
N THR A 214 2.76 0.13 15.80
CA THR A 214 2.85 -1.32 15.84
C THR A 214 1.50 -1.97 15.56
N LEU A 215 1.46 -2.82 14.55
CA LEU A 215 0.32 -3.66 14.23
C LEU A 215 0.42 -4.96 15.05
N GLY A 216 -0.40 -5.05 16.09
CA GLY A 216 -0.40 -6.19 17.01
C GLY A 216 -1.32 -7.32 16.59
N ARG A 217 -1.81 -8.09 17.57
CA ARG A 217 -2.75 -9.19 17.34
C ARG A 217 -4.04 -8.69 16.68
N GLY A 218 -4.55 -9.45 15.73
CA GLY A 218 -5.77 -9.10 14.98
C GLY A 218 -5.50 -8.28 13.72
N TYR A 219 -4.24 -7.99 13.41
CA TYR A 219 -3.83 -7.46 12.11
C TYR A 219 -3.11 -8.53 11.30
N ALA A 220 -3.29 -8.48 10.01
CA ALA A 220 -2.49 -9.21 9.02
C ALA A 220 -1.80 -8.23 8.09
N TRP A 221 -0.53 -8.43 7.87
CA TRP A 221 0.26 -7.83 6.82
C TRP A 221 0.85 -8.95 5.97
N LEU A 222 0.58 -8.91 4.67
CA LEU A 222 0.99 -9.92 3.72
C LEU A 222 1.83 -9.25 2.64
N ASP A 223 3.09 -9.70 2.52
CA ASP A 223 4.00 -9.36 1.42
C ASP A 223 3.94 -10.47 0.38
N THR A 224 3.38 -10.17 -0.80
CA THR A 224 3.15 -11.15 -1.87
C THR A 224 4.34 -11.27 -2.81
N GLY A 225 5.57 -11.23 -2.27
CA GLY A 225 6.82 -11.16 -3.03
C GLY A 225 7.31 -12.49 -3.62
N THR A 226 6.76 -13.64 -3.22
CA THR A 226 7.11 -14.99 -3.68
C THR A 226 5.86 -15.76 -4.09
N VAL A 227 6.04 -16.90 -4.78
CA VAL A 227 4.92 -17.78 -5.17
C VAL A 227 4.17 -18.29 -3.93
N ASP A 228 4.90 -18.70 -2.90
CA ASP A 228 4.31 -19.21 -1.65
C ASP A 228 3.54 -18.09 -0.93
N SER A 229 4.13 -16.92 -0.74
CA SER A 229 3.46 -15.81 -0.06
C SER A 229 2.24 -15.27 -0.84
N LEU A 230 2.26 -15.33 -2.19
CA LEU A 230 1.09 -15.02 -3.02
C LEU A 230 -0.03 -16.04 -2.81
N SER A 231 0.31 -17.33 -2.71
CA SER A 231 -0.64 -18.41 -2.43
C SER A 231 -1.26 -18.25 -1.04
N GLU A 232 -0.43 -18.02 -0.02
CA GLU A 232 -0.86 -17.79 1.35
C GLU A 232 -1.78 -16.55 1.47
N ALA A 233 -1.43 -15.46 0.80
CA ALA A 233 -2.28 -14.27 0.75
C ALA A 233 -3.64 -14.55 0.10
N THR A 234 -3.65 -15.30 -1.00
CA THR A 234 -4.89 -15.72 -1.69
C THR A 234 -5.77 -16.55 -0.77
N GLU A 235 -5.19 -17.52 -0.06
CA GLU A 235 -5.93 -18.38 0.87
C GLU A 235 -6.42 -17.59 2.09
N PHE A 236 -5.60 -16.70 2.65
CA PHE A 236 -6.00 -15.82 3.76
C PHE A 236 -7.23 -14.99 3.37
N VAL A 237 -7.18 -14.27 2.24
CA VAL A 237 -8.29 -13.44 1.76
C VAL A 237 -9.53 -14.29 1.56
N ARG A 238 -9.40 -15.45 0.87
CA ARG A 238 -10.51 -16.37 0.64
C ARG A 238 -11.18 -16.82 1.93
N VAL A 239 -10.39 -17.21 2.93
CA VAL A 239 -10.92 -17.71 4.21
C VAL A 239 -11.64 -16.59 4.96
N VAL A 240 -11.05 -15.41 5.07
CA VAL A 240 -11.66 -14.28 5.78
C VAL A 240 -12.95 -13.84 5.09
N GLU A 241 -12.93 -13.60 3.78
CA GLU A 241 -14.12 -13.17 3.04
C GLU A 241 -15.26 -14.20 3.10
N THR A 242 -14.92 -15.49 3.03
CA THR A 242 -15.92 -16.57 3.13
C THR A 242 -16.52 -16.69 4.54
N ARG A 243 -15.71 -16.47 5.58
CA ARG A 243 -16.14 -16.63 6.98
C ARG A 243 -16.89 -15.43 7.52
N GLU A 244 -16.42 -14.23 7.18
CA GLU A 244 -17.00 -12.98 7.69
C GLU A 244 -18.10 -12.46 6.76
N GLY A 245 -18.17 -12.94 5.52
CA GLY A 245 -19.15 -12.48 4.54
C GLY A 245 -18.89 -11.06 4.03
N VAL A 246 -17.65 -10.55 4.20
CA VAL A 246 -17.22 -9.21 3.80
C VAL A 246 -16.16 -9.30 2.72
N GLN A 247 -15.98 -8.23 1.96
CA GLN A 247 -14.87 -8.11 1.02
C GLN A 247 -13.70 -7.38 1.66
N ILE A 248 -12.50 -7.94 1.53
CA ILE A 248 -11.27 -7.22 1.88
C ILE A 248 -10.92 -6.31 0.71
N SER A 249 -10.82 -5.01 0.97
CA SER A 249 -10.32 -4.06 -0.04
C SER A 249 -11.18 -4.00 -1.31
N ALA A 250 -12.45 -3.62 -1.17
CA ALA A 250 -13.36 -3.28 -2.27
C ALA A 250 -13.37 -1.75 -2.47
N PRO A 251 -12.63 -1.19 -3.46
CA PRO A 251 -12.51 0.26 -3.66
C PRO A 251 -13.85 0.96 -3.81
N GLU A 252 -14.81 0.37 -4.54
CA GLU A 252 -16.15 0.94 -4.75
C GLU A 252 -16.95 1.00 -3.44
N GLU A 253 -16.88 -0.04 -2.62
CA GLU A 253 -17.54 -0.03 -1.31
C GLU A 253 -16.93 1.04 -0.40
N ILE A 254 -15.59 1.14 -0.36
CA ILE A 254 -14.89 2.14 0.43
C ILE A 254 -15.27 3.55 -0.03
N ALA A 255 -15.33 3.78 -1.33
CA ALA A 255 -15.76 5.03 -1.92
C ALA A 255 -17.20 5.38 -1.52
N TYR A 256 -18.12 4.42 -1.60
CA TYR A 256 -19.50 4.58 -1.21
C TYR A 256 -19.65 4.90 0.29
N ARG A 257 -18.97 4.14 1.16
CA ARG A 257 -19.02 4.37 2.62
C ARG A 257 -18.40 5.70 3.04
N ASN A 258 -17.43 6.21 2.28
CA ASN A 258 -16.86 7.53 2.48
C ASN A 258 -17.71 8.66 1.84
N GLY A 259 -18.84 8.34 1.15
CA GLY A 259 -19.67 9.31 0.47
C GLY A 259 -19.01 9.94 -0.77
N TRP A 260 -18.04 9.26 -1.38
CA TRP A 260 -17.34 9.74 -2.59
C TRP A 260 -18.05 9.36 -3.88
N ILE A 261 -18.86 8.31 -3.85
CA ILE A 261 -19.76 7.89 -4.92
C ILE A 261 -21.18 7.71 -4.40
N THR A 262 -22.16 7.79 -5.28
CA THR A 262 -23.57 7.61 -4.94
C THR A 262 -23.99 6.14 -4.99
N THR A 263 -25.20 5.83 -4.47
CA THR A 263 -25.79 4.49 -4.57
C THR A 263 -25.96 4.06 -6.02
N GLU A 264 -26.34 4.99 -6.91
CA GLU A 264 -26.52 4.72 -8.34
C GLU A 264 -25.20 4.36 -9.01
N GLN A 265 -24.10 5.05 -8.65
CA GLN A 265 -22.76 4.75 -9.15
C GLN A 265 -22.28 3.39 -8.66
N LEU A 266 -22.53 3.04 -7.39
CA LEU A 266 -22.20 1.72 -6.83
C LEU A 266 -23.01 0.61 -7.53
N ASP A 267 -24.32 0.81 -7.76
CA ASP A 267 -25.16 -0.13 -8.51
C ASP A 267 -24.68 -0.32 -9.95
N GLN A 268 -24.25 0.77 -10.61
CA GLN A 268 -23.65 0.69 -11.94
C GLN A 268 -22.36 -0.13 -11.94
N ALA A 269 -21.46 0.07 -10.97
CA ALA A 269 -20.27 -0.74 -10.80
C ALA A 269 -20.61 -2.22 -10.60
N ALA A 270 -21.59 -2.53 -9.73
CA ALA A 270 -22.07 -3.88 -9.50
C ALA A 270 -22.55 -4.56 -10.80
N ARG A 271 -23.26 -3.83 -11.67
CA ARG A 271 -23.72 -4.33 -12.98
C ARG A 271 -22.56 -4.63 -13.94
N ILE A 272 -21.50 -3.83 -13.93
CA ILE A 272 -20.29 -4.06 -14.76
C ILE A 272 -19.64 -5.38 -14.37
N TYR A 273 -19.51 -5.66 -13.07
CA TYR A 273 -18.96 -6.93 -12.57
C TYR A 273 -19.94 -8.12 -12.68
N GLY A 274 -21.21 -7.86 -12.91
CA GLY A 274 -22.24 -8.84 -13.26
C GLY A 274 -22.46 -9.90 -12.18
N LYS A 275 -22.45 -11.17 -12.57
CA LYS A 275 -22.72 -12.32 -11.68
C LYS A 275 -21.50 -12.79 -10.87
N SER A 276 -20.38 -12.08 -10.92
CA SER A 276 -19.20 -12.43 -10.11
C SER A 276 -19.51 -12.32 -8.61
N PRO A 277 -18.78 -13.00 -7.72
CA PRO A 277 -18.91 -12.80 -6.27
C PRO A 277 -18.73 -11.34 -5.88
N TYR A 278 -17.76 -10.66 -6.47
CA TYR A 278 -17.47 -9.24 -6.25
C TYR A 278 -18.66 -8.34 -6.66
N GLY A 279 -19.25 -8.55 -7.85
CA GLY A 279 -20.43 -7.79 -8.30
C GLY A 279 -21.66 -8.01 -7.41
N ARG A 280 -21.89 -9.26 -6.96
CA ARG A 280 -22.97 -9.56 -5.99
C ARG A 280 -22.75 -8.88 -4.65
N HIS A 281 -21.50 -8.80 -4.18
CA HIS A 281 -21.17 -8.07 -2.96
C HIS A 281 -21.54 -6.60 -3.08
N LEU A 282 -21.09 -5.91 -4.13
CA LEU A 282 -21.43 -4.50 -4.36
C LEU A 282 -22.94 -4.27 -4.47
N GLN A 283 -23.66 -5.18 -5.11
CA GLN A 283 -25.13 -5.13 -5.16
C GLN A 283 -25.77 -5.24 -3.77
N ASN A 284 -25.24 -6.11 -2.91
CA ASN A 284 -25.72 -6.26 -1.54
C ASN A 284 -25.42 -5.01 -0.69
N VAL A 285 -24.26 -4.37 -0.89
CA VAL A 285 -23.94 -3.09 -0.25
C VAL A 285 -24.90 -1.98 -0.72
N ALA A 286 -25.11 -1.85 -2.03
CA ALA A 286 -26.02 -0.84 -2.61
C ALA A 286 -27.47 -0.99 -2.13
N THR A 287 -27.92 -2.23 -1.87
CA THR A 287 -29.27 -2.52 -1.37
C THR A 287 -29.40 -2.52 0.15
N GLY A 288 -28.32 -2.18 0.88
CA GLY A 288 -28.33 -2.11 2.35
C GLY A 288 -28.42 -3.47 3.06
N LYS A 289 -28.08 -4.58 2.39
CA LYS A 289 -28.05 -5.91 3.02
C LYS A 289 -26.87 -6.10 3.97
N TYR A 290 -25.77 -5.37 3.76
CA TYR A 290 -24.61 -5.37 4.63
C TYR A 290 -24.60 -4.10 5.49
N ILE A 291 -24.82 -4.27 6.79
CA ILE A 291 -24.77 -3.21 7.81
C ILE A 291 -23.69 -3.64 8.81
N TYR A 292 -22.47 -3.10 8.69
CA TYR A 292 -21.37 -3.25 9.65
C TYR A 292 -20.50 -1.99 9.73
#